data_921045571e3ad36844963a339ab9ad23
#
_entry.id   921045571e3ad36844963a339ab9ad23
#
_cell.length_a   1.000
_cell.length_b   1.000
_cell.length_c   1.000
_cell.angle_alpha   90.00
_cell.angle_beta   90.00
_cell.angle_gamma   90.00
#
_symmetry.space_group_name_H-M   'P 1'
#
loop_
_entity.id
_entity.type
_entity.pdbx_description
1 polymer ?
#
loop_
_entity_poly.entity_id
_entity_poly.type
_entity_poly.pdbx_seq_one_letter_code
_entity_poly.pdbx_strand_id
1 'polypeptide(L)'
;MINAAPGHTLIGADFSAIESRVLAWVAGEAWKLDSYRRFDATHDPADEPYCETACRIFRVPSGSYTKDSPERAVGKVCDLAFGYMGGINAWRKFEPGRFTDDEVKKFCSEWRTSHPAIRKLWYAVDRAALVAVRERGRVVRCGPIAIKSAGGFLLLKLPSGRKISYPLPRAVGDAERQHVTFLDNAAGQFTECRGGHGAYGGLWTENVVSGIARDLLAEAMLRIEAAGYPIVLHVHDEIVCEVPEGFGSTEEFIRLMIRKPAWALELPIAASAWSGPRYCKG
;
A
#
# COMPACT_ATOMS: atom_id res chain seq x y z
N MET A 1 14.38 14.95 -19.62
CA MET A 1 13.07 15.60 -19.46
C MET A 1 12.15 14.96 -20.48
N ILE A 2 10.96 14.48 -20.11
CA ILE A 2 10.03 13.83 -21.02
C ILE A 2 9.06 14.93 -21.51
N ASN A 3 9.01 15.14 -22.83
CA ASN A 3 8.13 16.11 -23.48
C ASN A 3 7.23 15.38 -24.47
N ALA A 4 6.02 15.90 -24.68
CA ALA A 4 5.15 15.44 -25.74
C ALA A 4 5.71 15.80 -27.13
N ALA A 5 5.36 15.00 -28.14
CA ALA A 5 5.65 15.31 -29.53
C ALA A 5 4.86 16.55 -30.00
N PRO A 6 5.29 17.25 -31.08
CA PRO A 6 4.50 18.33 -31.64
C PRO A 6 3.07 17.90 -31.97
N GLY A 7 2.06 18.70 -31.61
CA GLY A 7 0.64 18.38 -31.76
C GLY A 7 0.08 17.35 -30.80
N HIS A 8 0.87 16.97 -29.76
CA HIS A 8 0.45 16.05 -28.70
C HIS A 8 0.57 16.70 -27.32
N THR A 9 -0.08 16.10 -26.35
CA THR A 9 0.00 16.43 -24.93
C THR A 9 0.20 15.16 -24.12
N LEU A 10 0.86 15.28 -22.97
CA LEU A 10 0.88 14.23 -21.96
C LEU A 10 -0.34 14.36 -21.07
N ILE A 11 -0.91 13.24 -20.73
CA ILE A 11 -1.93 13.11 -19.68
C ILE A 11 -1.49 12.03 -18.70
N GLY A 12 -1.50 12.35 -17.43
CA GLY A 12 -1.07 11.42 -16.39
C GLY A 12 -2.01 11.42 -15.19
N ALA A 13 -2.06 10.31 -14.49
CA ALA A 13 -2.73 10.22 -13.20
C ALA A 13 -2.01 9.25 -12.27
N ASP A 14 -2.04 9.56 -10.98
CA ASP A 14 -1.55 8.71 -9.90
C ASP A 14 -2.66 8.35 -8.92
N PHE A 15 -2.57 7.17 -8.33
CA PHE A 15 -3.49 6.77 -7.27
C PHE A 15 -3.24 7.55 -5.98
N SER A 16 -4.29 8.07 -5.38
CA SER A 16 -4.20 8.79 -4.10
C SER A 16 -4.06 7.81 -2.92
N ALA A 17 -2.89 7.79 -2.27
CA ALA A 17 -2.60 7.00 -1.07
C ALA A 17 -2.95 5.50 -1.20
N ILE A 18 -2.66 4.89 -2.35
CA ILE A 18 -3.14 3.54 -2.69
C ILE A 18 -2.69 2.48 -1.67
N GLU A 19 -1.45 2.52 -1.20
CA GLU A 19 -0.96 1.53 -0.23
C GLU A 19 -1.71 1.61 1.10
N SER A 20 -1.98 2.83 1.61
CA SER A 20 -2.73 3.00 2.85
C SER A 20 -4.20 2.54 2.71
N ARG A 21 -4.82 2.79 1.54
CA ARG A 21 -6.17 2.31 1.21
C ARG A 21 -6.23 0.78 1.14
N VAL A 22 -5.28 0.17 0.43
CA VAL A 22 -5.18 -1.29 0.31
C VAL A 22 -4.89 -1.93 1.66
N LEU A 23 -3.97 -1.37 2.46
CA LEU A 23 -3.67 -1.86 3.80
C LEU A 23 -4.91 -1.85 4.69
N ALA A 24 -5.65 -0.74 4.72
CA ALA A 24 -6.89 -0.62 5.48
C ALA A 24 -7.95 -1.63 5.01
N TRP A 25 -8.08 -1.83 3.70
CA TRP A 25 -9.03 -2.77 3.11
C TRP A 25 -8.70 -4.23 3.44
N VAL A 26 -7.45 -4.64 3.23
CA VAL A 26 -6.99 -6.02 3.54
C VAL A 26 -7.14 -6.33 5.03
N ALA A 27 -6.88 -5.35 5.88
CA ALA A 27 -7.01 -5.48 7.33
C ALA A 27 -8.47 -5.42 7.83
N GLY A 28 -9.37 -4.79 7.08
CA GLY A 28 -10.71 -4.44 7.54
C GLY A 28 -10.71 -3.31 8.59
N GLU A 29 -9.81 -2.31 8.46
CA GLU A 29 -9.74 -1.15 9.34
C GLU A 29 -10.86 -0.15 9.02
N ALA A 30 -12.03 -0.39 9.59
CA ALA A 30 -13.30 0.23 9.21
C ALA A 30 -13.26 1.77 9.23
N TRP A 31 -12.80 2.36 10.34
CA TRP A 31 -12.77 3.82 10.49
C TRP A 31 -11.94 4.50 9.40
N LYS A 32 -10.83 3.86 9.00
CA LYS A 32 -9.92 4.41 7.99
C LYS A 32 -10.52 4.29 6.58
N LEU A 33 -11.20 3.18 6.30
CA LEU A 33 -11.96 3.04 5.05
C LEU A 33 -13.10 4.06 4.95
N ASP A 34 -13.78 4.33 6.06
CA ASP A 34 -14.85 5.33 6.11
C ASP A 34 -14.30 6.76 5.98
N SER A 35 -13.13 7.05 6.54
CA SER A 35 -12.43 8.32 6.33
C SER A 35 -12.11 8.52 4.83
N TYR A 36 -11.56 7.52 4.15
CA TYR A 36 -11.33 7.60 2.70
C TYR A 36 -12.63 7.81 1.91
N ARG A 37 -13.71 7.08 2.23
CA ARG A 37 -15.00 7.23 1.54
C ARG A 37 -15.59 8.63 1.72
N ARG A 38 -15.52 9.18 2.93
CA ARG A 38 -15.98 10.55 3.21
C ARG A 38 -15.16 11.56 2.42
N PHE A 39 -13.83 11.50 2.52
CA PHE A 39 -12.95 12.42 1.81
C PHE A 39 -13.13 12.35 0.29
N ASP A 40 -13.26 11.15 -0.28
CA ASP A 40 -13.48 10.97 -1.72
C ASP A 40 -14.83 11.55 -2.19
N ALA A 41 -15.83 11.61 -1.30
CA ALA A 41 -17.16 12.17 -1.60
C ALA A 41 -17.25 13.69 -1.38
N THR A 42 -16.57 14.21 -0.36
CA THR A 42 -16.72 15.62 0.07
C THR A 42 -15.58 16.50 -0.41
N HIS A 43 -14.38 15.93 -0.53
CA HIS A 43 -13.11 16.65 -0.67
C HIS A 43 -12.88 17.73 0.43
N ASP A 44 -13.60 17.59 1.56
CA ASP A 44 -13.44 18.49 2.70
C ASP A 44 -12.05 18.30 3.33
N PRO A 45 -11.24 19.36 3.46
CA PRO A 45 -9.93 19.30 4.11
C PRO A 45 -9.96 18.71 5.53
N ALA A 46 -11.08 18.83 6.25
CA ALA A 46 -11.26 18.25 7.58
C ALA A 46 -11.43 16.72 7.57
N ASP A 47 -11.90 16.14 6.44
CA ASP A 47 -12.05 14.69 6.27
C ASP A 47 -10.77 14.04 5.71
N GLU A 48 -9.71 14.79 5.46
CA GLU A 48 -8.47 14.27 4.86
C GLU A 48 -7.85 13.16 5.74
N PRO A 49 -7.59 11.96 5.19
CA PRO A 49 -7.27 10.78 6.00
C PRO A 49 -6.01 10.86 6.86
N TYR A 50 -5.01 11.66 6.45
CA TYR A 50 -3.82 11.89 7.28
C TYR A 50 -4.11 12.88 8.43
N CYS A 51 -5.06 13.81 8.26
CA CYS A 51 -5.58 14.66 9.33
C CYS A 51 -6.34 13.83 10.35
N GLU A 52 -7.19 12.91 9.91
CA GLU A 52 -7.90 11.97 10.79
C GLU A 52 -6.93 11.06 11.55
N THR A 53 -5.87 10.56 10.90
CA THR A 53 -4.79 9.81 11.57
C THR A 53 -4.11 10.67 12.63
N ALA A 54 -3.80 11.94 12.33
CA ALA A 54 -3.22 12.87 13.30
C ALA A 54 -4.16 13.11 14.49
N CYS A 55 -5.46 13.34 14.24
CA CYS A 55 -6.44 13.49 15.32
C CYS A 55 -6.42 12.31 16.29
N ARG A 56 -6.31 11.08 15.79
CA ARG A 56 -6.23 9.89 16.63
C ARG A 56 -4.92 9.78 17.41
N ILE A 57 -3.79 10.15 16.80
CA ILE A 57 -2.47 10.13 17.45
C ILE A 57 -2.41 11.17 18.57
N PHE A 58 -2.92 12.36 18.33
CA PHE A 58 -2.94 13.45 19.33
C PHE A 58 -4.15 13.40 20.27
N ARG A 59 -5.07 12.44 20.06
CA ARG A 59 -6.28 12.25 20.88
C ARG A 59 -7.19 13.47 20.94
N VAL A 60 -7.38 14.12 19.80
CA VAL A 60 -8.29 15.23 19.61
C VAL A 60 -9.49 14.81 18.75
N PRO A 61 -10.62 15.55 18.78
CA PRO A 61 -11.78 15.24 17.95
C PRO A 61 -11.44 15.21 16.46
N SER A 62 -12.16 14.39 15.69
CA SER A 62 -12.11 14.40 14.22
C SER A 62 -12.41 15.81 13.69
N GLY A 63 -11.70 16.22 12.64
CA GLY A 63 -11.82 17.59 12.08
C GLY A 63 -11.02 18.68 12.81
N SER A 64 -10.27 18.33 13.87
CA SER A 64 -9.41 19.31 14.58
C SER A 64 -8.23 19.80 13.72
N TYR A 65 -7.84 19.04 12.71
CA TYR A 65 -6.73 19.39 11.80
C TYR A 65 -7.20 19.46 10.35
N THR A 66 -6.54 20.29 9.57
CA THR A 66 -6.78 20.46 8.13
C THR A 66 -5.51 20.16 7.34
N LYS A 67 -5.62 20.19 6.00
CA LYS A 67 -4.50 19.93 5.10
C LYS A 67 -3.27 20.80 5.39
N ASP A 68 -3.46 22.00 5.90
CA ASP A 68 -2.40 22.98 6.19
C ASP A 68 -1.85 22.85 7.63
N SER A 69 -2.44 21.99 8.46
CA SER A 69 -1.98 21.75 9.83
C SER A 69 -0.65 20.99 9.85
N PRO A 70 0.35 21.40 10.64
CA PRO A 70 1.62 20.69 10.75
C PRO A 70 1.49 19.26 11.29
N GLU A 71 0.44 18.98 12.06
CA GLU A 71 0.12 17.65 12.60
C GLU A 71 -0.27 16.66 11.50
N ARG A 72 -0.82 17.13 10.38
CA ARG A 72 -1.07 16.29 9.20
C ARG A 72 0.20 15.61 8.71
N ALA A 73 1.34 16.31 8.72
CA ALA A 73 2.62 15.71 8.33
C ALA A 73 2.99 14.54 9.25
N VAL A 74 2.72 14.69 10.57
CA VAL A 74 2.91 13.58 11.53
C VAL A 74 1.99 12.41 11.20
N GLY A 75 0.71 12.65 10.94
CA GLY A 75 -0.24 11.61 10.54
C GLY A 75 0.21 10.85 9.29
N LYS A 76 0.67 11.59 8.25
CA LYS A 76 1.21 10.99 7.02
C LYS A 76 2.43 10.12 7.29
N VAL A 77 3.41 10.63 8.04
CA VAL A 77 4.64 9.88 8.36
C VAL A 77 4.32 8.66 9.22
N CYS A 78 3.39 8.74 10.16
CA CYS A 78 2.93 7.60 10.94
C CYS A 78 2.36 6.49 10.06
N ASP A 79 1.50 6.82 9.10
CA ASP A 79 0.94 5.83 8.16
C ASP A 79 2.02 5.16 7.33
N LEU A 80 2.97 5.93 6.79
CA LEU A 80 4.06 5.40 5.97
C LEU A 80 5.07 4.57 6.78
N ALA A 81 5.41 5.02 7.99
CA ALA A 81 6.44 4.38 8.79
C ALA A 81 5.94 3.16 9.58
N PHE A 82 4.69 3.20 10.07
CA PHE A 82 4.21 2.20 11.03
C PHE A 82 3.29 1.15 10.40
N GLY A 83 2.80 1.38 9.19
CA GLY A 83 1.86 0.47 8.51
C GLY A 83 2.35 -0.98 8.35
N TYR A 84 3.66 -1.20 8.36
CA TYR A 84 4.31 -2.49 8.14
C TYR A 84 5.19 -2.91 9.33
N MET A 85 4.67 -2.76 10.56
CA MET A 85 5.37 -3.04 11.82
C MET A 85 6.62 -2.16 12.05
N GLY A 86 6.79 -1.08 11.32
CA GLY A 86 7.90 -0.17 11.50
C GLY A 86 7.90 0.48 12.90
N GLY A 87 9.06 0.96 13.31
CA GLY A 87 9.30 1.69 14.56
C GLY A 87 10.14 2.94 14.29
N ILE A 88 10.94 3.35 15.28
CA ILE A 88 11.78 4.55 15.21
C ILE A 88 12.64 4.57 13.92
N ASN A 89 13.30 3.46 13.59
CA ASN A 89 14.16 3.40 12.40
C ASN A 89 13.38 3.61 11.08
N ALA A 90 12.13 3.17 11.00
CA ALA A 90 11.27 3.44 9.85
C ALA A 90 10.84 4.91 9.81
N TRP A 91 10.46 5.47 10.97
CA TRP A 91 10.16 6.89 11.10
C TRP A 91 11.30 7.78 10.62
N ARG A 92 12.54 7.50 11.09
CA ARG A 92 13.73 8.30 10.77
C ARG A 92 14.08 8.38 9.28
N LYS A 93 13.54 7.50 8.45
CA LYS A 93 13.68 7.58 6.99
C LYS A 93 12.86 8.70 6.36
N PHE A 94 11.74 9.07 6.99
CA PHE A 94 10.83 10.11 6.52
C PHE A 94 11.04 11.45 7.24
N GLU A 95 11.36 11.37 8.53
CA GLU A 95 11.52 12.53 9.42
C GLU A 95 12.74 12.31 10.34
N PRO A 96 13.94 12.78 9.92
CA PRO A 96 15.18 12.41 10.59
C PRO A 96 15.43 13.09 11.93
N GLY A 97 14.86 14.28 12.21
CA GLY A 97 15.36 15.06 13.34
C GLY A 97 14.38 15.95 14.11
N ARG A 98 13.14 16.10 13.65
CA ARG A 98 12.18 17.04 14.29
C ARG A 98 11.69 16.58 15.66
N PHE A 99 11.64 15.26 15.92
CA PHE A 99 11.08 14.69 17.13
C PHE A 99 12.09 13.81 17.84
N THR A 100 12.04 13.74 19.17
CA THR A 100 12.83 12.83 20.00
C THR A 100 12.37 11.38 19.79
N ASP A 101 13.22 10.41 20.15
CA ASP A 101 12.85 8.99 20.07
C ASP A 101 11.67 8.65 20.96
N ASP A 102 11.50 9.32 22.11
CA ASP A 102 10.38 9.07 23.01
C ASP A 102 9.06 9.61 22.46
N GLU A 103 9.07 10.76 21.77
CA GLU A 103 7.91 11.24 21.03
C GLU A 103 7.53 10.29 19.91
N VAL A 104 8.50 9.80 19.14
CA VAL A 104 8.26 8.83 18.07
C VAL A 104 7.73 7.50 18.62
N LYS A 105 8.24 7.01 19.76
CA LYS A 105 7.67 5.83 20.46
C LYS A 105 6.21 6.05 20.83
N LYS A 106 5.88 7.25 21.35
CA LYS A 106 4.50 7.61 21.68
C LYS A 106 3.62 7.61 20.43
N PHE A 107 4.04 8.25 19.35
CA PHE A 107 3.30 8.23 18.07
C PHE A 107 3.09 6.80 17.56
N CYS A 108 4.12 5.97 17.62
CA CYS A 108 4.03 4.57 17.23
C CYS A 108 3.01 3.79 18.08
N SER A 109 3.00 4.01 19.40
CA SER A 109 2.05 3.38 20.32
C SER A 109 0.61 3.83 20.05
N GLU A 110 0.37 5.14 19.89
CA GLU A 110 -0.94 5.69 19.59
C GLU A 110 -1.45 5.22 18.22
N TRP A 111 -0.59 5.21 17.21
CA TRP A 111 -0.94 4.70 15.89
C TRP A 111 -1.35 3.22 15.95
N ARG A 112 -0.60 2.37 16.65
CA ARG A 112 -0.92 0.95 16.81
C ARG A 112 -2.20 0.72 17.62
N THR A 113 -2.51 1.60 18.53
CA THR A 113 -3.75 1.58 19.33
C THR A 113 -4.94 1.97 18.46
N SER A 114 -4.78 2.96 17.60
CA SER A 114 -5.84 3.46 16.72
C SER A 114 -6.05 2.60 15.46
N HIS A 115 -5.11 1.68 15.13
CA HIS A 115 -5.19 0.78 13.98
C HIS A 115 -5.18 -0.71 14.42
N PRO A 116 -6.16 -1.16 15.22
CA PRO A 116 -6.14 -2.50 15.79
C PRO A 116 -6.29 -3.61 14.75
N ALA A 117 -7.04 -3.38 13.66
CA ALA A 117 -7.23 -4.35 12.60
C ALA A 117 -5.94 -4.56 11.79
N ILE A 118 -5.22 -3.49 11.46
CA ILE A 118 -3.92 -3.58 10.78
C ILE A 118 -2.92 -4.33 11.66
N ARG A 119 -2.86 -3.98 12.95
CA ARG A 119 -1.99 -4.70 13.91
C ARG A 119 -2.32 -6.18 13.98
N LYS A 120 -3.60 -6.55 14.02
CA LYS A 120 -4.06 -7.95 14.01
C LYS A 120 -3.68 -8.66 12.72
N LEU A 121 -3.77 -7.97 11.57
CA LEU A 121 -3.38 -8.52 10.27
C LEU A 121 -1.93 -8.98 10.26
N TRP A 122 -0.97 -8.16 10.74
CA TRP A 122 0.45 -8.54 10.74
C TRP A 122 0.69 -9.91 11.40
N TYR A 123 0.15 -10.10 12.60
CA TYR A 123 0.32 -11.36 13.34
C TYR A 123 -0.45 -12.52 12.70
N ALA A 124 -1.59 -12.23 12.09
CA ALA A 124 -2.39 -13.26 11.41
C ALA A 124 -1.69 -13.78 10.16
N VAL A 125 -1.12 -12.89 9.33
CA VAL A 125 -0.39 -13.27 8.11
C VAL A 125 0.89 -14.03 8.46
N ASP A 126 1.62 -13.58 9.47
CA ASP A 126 2.85 -14.25 9.94
C ASP A 126 2.58 -15.67 10.41
N ARG A 127 1.57 -15.84 11.27
CA ARG A 127 1.13 -17.15 11.73
C ARG A 127 0.66 -18.04 10.57
N ALA A 128 -0.10 -17.47 9.64
CA ALA A 128 -0.60 -18.21 8.48
C ALA A 128 0.54 -18.68 7.56
N ALA A 129 1.57 -17.88 7.36
CA ALA A 129 2.76 -18.25 6.62
C ALA A 129 3.51 -19.40 7.30
N LEU A 130 3.70 -19.33 8.62
CA LEU A 130 4.36 -20.38 9.39
C LEU A 130 3.58 -21.71 9.34
N VAL A 131 2.26 -21.67 9.53
CA VAL A 131 1.39 -22.85 9.41
C VAL A 131 1.48 -23.45 8.01
N ALA A 132 1.41 -22.64 6.96
CA ALA A 132 1.48 -23.13 5.57
C ALA A 132 2.83 -23.79 5.25
N VAL A 133 3.93 -23.31 5.81
CA VAL A 133 5.26 -23.92 5.63
C VAL A 133 5.37 -25.25 6.36
N ARG A 134 4.83 -25.37 7.58
CA ARG A 134 4.83 -26.60 8.38
C ARG A 134 3.91 -27.67 7.80
N GLU A 135 2.70 -27.27 7.40
CA GLU A 135 1.66 -28.14 6.89
C GLU A 135 1.54 -28.00 5.37
N ARG A 136 2.58 -28.48 4.66
CA ARG A 136 2.67 -28.37 3.20
C ARG A 136 1.39 -28.86 2.52
N GLY A 137 0.91 -28.10 1.56
CA GLY A 137 -0.32 -28.40 0.83
C GLY A 137 -1.59 -27.81 1.46
N ARG A 138 -1.58 -27.48 2.76
CA ARG A 138 -2.70 -26.80 3.43
C ARG A 138 -2.84 -25.36 2.94
N VAL A 139 -4.07 -24.94 2.67
CA VAL A 139 -4.42 -23.54 2.38
C VAL A 139 -4.85 -22.87 3.68
N VAL A 140 -4.16 -21.81 4.05
CA VAL A 140 -4.51 -20.96 5.21
C VAL A 140 -5.03 -19.62 4.70
N ARG A 141 -6.22 -19.21 5.13
CA ARG A 141 -6.83 -17.92 4.74
C ARG A 141 -6.58 -16.86 5.80
N CYS A 142 -6.28 -15.64 5.34
CA CYS A 142 -6.12 -14.46 6.19
C CYS A 142 -6.78 -13.27 5.48
N GLY A 143 -8.00 -12.91 5.87
CA GLY A 143 -8.81 -11.95 5.13
C GLY A 143 -8.99 -12.37 3.67
N PRO A 144 -8.74 -11.47 2.71
CA PRO A 144 -8.86 -11.76 1.28
C PRO A 144 -7.67 -12.56 0.70
N ILE A 145 -6.67 -12.90 1.51
CA ILE A 145 -5.43 -13.58 1.11
C ILE A 145 -5.55 -15.08 1.39
N ALA A 146 -4.98 -15.92 0.51
CA ALA A 146 -4.81 -17.34 0.76
C ALA A 146 -3.32 -17.73 0.66
N ILE A 147 -2.81 -18.42 1.67
CA ILE A 147 -1.40 -18.77 1.82
C ILE A 147 -1.27 -20.29 1.75
N LYS A 148 -0.30 -20.78 0.96
CA LYS A 148 -0.04 -22.22 0.78
C LYS A 148 1.43 -22.45 0.50
N SER A 149 2.03 -23.48 1.10
CA SER A 149 3.35 -23.99 0.69
C SER A 149 3.18 -25.20 -0.23
N ALA A 150 3.68 -25.09 -1.47
CA ALA A 150 3.63 -26.15 -2.47
C ALA A 150 4.74 -25.98 -3.53
N GLY A 151 5.22 -27.08 -4.11
CA GLY A 151 6.19 -27.06 -5.21
C GLY A 151 7.51 -26.34 -4.88
N GLY A 152 7.94 -26.36 -3.63
CA GLY A 152 9.16 -25.64 -3.19
C GLY A 152 8.98 -24.15 -2.94
N PHE A 153 7.74 -23.64 -2.95
CA PHE A 153 7.43 -22.23 -2.72
C PHE A 153 6.42 -22.02 -1.59
N LEU A 154 6.55 -20.92 -0.88
CA LEU A 154 5.45 -20.32 -0.14
C LEU A 154 4.73 -19.34 -1.07
N LEU A 155 3.44 -19.55 -1.28
CA LEU A 155 2.61 -18.82 -2.22
C LEU A 155 1.57 -18.00 -1.46
N LEU A 156 1.56 -16.69 -1.65
CA LEU A 156 0.53 -15.78 -1.16
C LEU A 156 -0.37 -15.42 -2.35
N LYS A 157 -1.57 -16.00 -2.41
CA LYS A 157 -2.56 -15.69 -3.45
C LYS A 157 -3.31 -14.42 -3.08
N LEU A 158 -3.21 -13.41 -3.94
CA LEU A 158 -3.89 -12.13 -3.86
C LEU A 158 -5.35 -12.24 -4.33
N PRO A 159 -6.22 -11.26 -4.00
CA PRO A 159 -7.61 -11.21 -4.45
C PRO A 159 -7.77 -11.24 -5.99
N SER A 160 -6.84 -10.65 -6.72
CA SER A 160 -6.76 -10.69 -8.19
C SER A 160 -6.57 -12.10 -8.76
N GLY A 161 -6.15 -13.06 -7.93
CA GLY A 161 -5.78 -14.41 -8.32
C GLY A 161 -4.27 -14.59 -8.56
N ARG A 162 -3.50 -13.50 -8.69
CA ARG A 162 -2.03 -13.54 -8.80
C ARG A 162 -1.42 -14.06 -7.50
N LYS A 163 -0.21 -14.63 -7.61
CA LYS A 163 0.52 -15.18 -6.46
C LYS A 163 1.87 -14.48 -6.31
N ILE A 164 2.20 -14.12 -5.08
CA ILE A 164 3.57 -13.78 -4.71
C ILE A 164 4.23 -15.08 -4.27
N SER A 165 5.44 -15.35 -4.75
CA SER A 165 6.13 -16.63 -4.56
C SER A 165 7.45 -16.42 -3.84
N TYR A 166 7.67 -17.15 -2.75
CA TYR A 166 8.90 -17.14 -1.98
C TYR A 166 9.54 -18.52 -2.07
N PRO A 167 10.72 -18.66 -2.72
CA PRO A 167 11.33 -19.96 -2.98
C PRO A 167 11.94 -20.57 -1.72
N LEU A 168 11.93 -21.91 -1.66
CA LEU A 168 12.56 -22.73 -0.63
C LEU A 168 12.22 -22.30 0.82
N PRO A 169 10.93 -22.12 1.18
CA PRO A 169 10.55 -21.65 2.49
C PRO A 169 10.91 -22.68 3.56
N ARG A 170 11.41 -22.19 4.71
CA ARG A 170 11.77 -22.99 5.88
C ARG A 170 11.20 -22.36 7.14
N ALA A 171 10.70 -23.19 8.05
CA ALA A 171 10.41 -22.77 9.41
C ALA A 171 11.67 -22.97 10.26
N VAL A 172 12.17 -21.93 10.87
CA VAL A 172 13.39 -21.92 11.69
C VAL A 172 13.10 -21.28 13.05
N GLY A 173 13.94 -21.58 14.05
CA GLY A 173 13.77 -21.15 15.43
C GLY A 173 13.43 -22.30 16.37
N ASP A 174 13.35 -21.99 17.66
CA ASP A 174 13.00 -22.94 18.71
C ASP A 174 11.47 -23.08 18.91
N ALA A 175 11.06 -23.84 19.93
CA ALA A 175 9.64 -24.07 20.20
C ALA A 175 8.87 -22.81 20.58
N GLU A 176 9.55 -21.79 21.13
CA GLU A 176 8.93 -20.56 21.62
C GLU A 176 8.87 -19.47 20.55
N ARG A 177 9.87 -19.43 19.65
CA ARG A 177 9.99 -18.37 18.65
C ARG A 177 10.38 -18.91 17.27
N GLN A 178 9.36 -19.20 16.47
CA GLN A 178 9.57 -19.64 15.08
C GLN A 178 9.20 -18.54 14.07
N HIS A 179 9.94 -18.55 12.97
CA HIS A 179 9.73 -17.65 11.83
C HIS A 179 10.00 -18.38 10.53
N VAL A 180 9.58 -17.79 9.43
CA VAL A 180 9.84 -18.32 8.08
C VAL A 180 11.05 -17.63 7.48
N THR A 181 11.96 -18.42 6.88
CA THR A 181 13.01 -17.94 5.98
C THR A 181 12.75 -18.46 4.56
N PHE A 182 13.28 -17.79 3.57
CA PHE A 182 13.18 -18.20 2.16
C PHE A 182 14.42 -17.74 1.38
N LEU A 183 14.66 -18.29 0.19
CA LEU A 183 15.76 -17.87 -0.67
C LEU A 183 15.41 -16.53 -1.32
N ASP A 184 16.23 -15.52 -1.08
CA ASP A 184 16.14 -14.23 -1.80
C ASP A 184 16.96 -14.31 -3.09
N ASN A 185 16.28 -14.31 -4.22
CA ASN A 185 16.92 -14.39 -5.53
C ASN A 185 17.76 -13.15 -5.86
N ALA A 186 17.46 -11.99 -5.25
CA ALA A 186 18.24 -10.76 -5.47
C ALA A 186 19.60 -10.81 -4.80
N ALA A 187 19.71 -11.52 -3.65
CA ALA A 187 20.97 -11.65 -2.92
C ALA A 187 21.70 -12.96 -3.22
N GLY A 188 21.08 -13.93 -3.91
CA GLY A 188 21.64 -15.28 -4.15
C GLY A 188 21.83 -16.12 -2.88
N GLN A 189 21.31 -15.65 -1.74
CA GLN A 189 21.47 -16.25 -0.44
C GLN A 189 20.10 -16.43 0.24
N PHE A 190 20.02 -17.38 1.19
CA PHE A 190 18.86 -17.42 2.07
C PHE A 190 18.80 -16.11 2.85
N THR A 191 17.73 -15.36 2.67
CA THR A 191 17.49 -14.20 3.52
C THR A 191 17.17 -14.68 4.91
N GLU A 192 18.16 -14.56 5.73
CA GLU A 192 17.92 -14.11 7.09
C GLU A 192 17.45 -12.67 6.94
N CYS A 193 16.15 -12.41 7.04
CA CYS A 193 15.60 -11.08 6.88
C CYS A 193 16.44 -10.07 7.65
N ARG A 194 16.58 -8.87 7.09
CA ARG A 194 17.39 -7.77 7.61
C ARG A 194 17.35 -7.73 9.14
N GLY A 195 18.47 -8.08 9.79
CA GLY A 195 18.59 -8.15 11.25
C GLY A 195 18.57 -9.55 11.85
N GLY A 196 18.74 -10.63 11.09
CA GLY A 196 18.87 -12.01 11.61
C GLY A 196 17.59 -12.65 12.15
N HIS A 197 16.42 -12.10 11.81
CA HIS A 197 15.14 -12.51 12.42
C HIS A 197 14.14 -13.19 11.49
N GLY A 198 14.52 -13.58 10.27
CA GLY A 198 13.61 -14.18 9.29
C GLY A 198 12.50 -13.23 8.80
N ALA A 199 11.56 -13.75 8.02
CA ALA A 199 10.41 -12.99 7.59
C ALA A 199 9.44 -12.74 8.77
N TYR A 200 8.73 -11.63 8.72
CA TYR A 200 7.82 -11.19 9.78
C TYR A 200 6.54 -10.59 9.18
N GLY A 201 5.52 -10.43 10.02
CA GLY A 201 4.20 -9.99 9.58
C GLY A 201 4.17 -8.70 8.77
N GLY A 202 5.04 -7.74 9.11
CA GLY A 202 5.17 -6.49 8.34
C GLY A 202 5.64 -6.71 6.91
N LEU A 203 6.68 -7.55 6.70
CA LEU A 203 7.19 -7.91 5.38
C LEU A 203 6.11 -8.55 4.49
N TRP A 204 5.40 -9.55 5.05
CA TRP A 204 4.32 -10.21 4.32
C TRP A 204 3.22 -9.24 3.93
N THR A 205 2.84 -8.36 4.88
CA THR A 205 1.78 -7.37 4.67
C THR A 205 2.19 -6.33 3.63
N GLU A 206 3.41 -5.81 3.69
CA GLU A 206 3.96 -4.86 2.70
C GLU A 206 3.91 -5.45 1.29
N ASN A 207 4.42 -6.68 1.10
CA ASN A 207 4.43 -7.34 -0.20
C ASN A 207 3.01 -7.62 -0.72
N VAL A 208 2.07 -7.97 0.15
CA VAL A 208 0.65 -8.16 -0.23
C VAL A 208 0.04 -6.85 -0.67
N VAL A 209 0.23 -5.76 0.08
CA VAL A 209 -0.32 -4.44 -0.22
C VAL A 209 0.25 -3.91 -1.54
N SER A 210 1.57 -3.92 -1.69
CA SER A 210 2.23 -3.50 -2.95
C SER A 210 1.83 -4.39 -4.13
N GLY A 211 1.66 -5.70 -3.88
CA GLY A 211 1.17 -6.63 -4.88
C GLY A 211 -0.24 -6.30 -5.37
N ILE A 212 -1.17 -6.00 -4.46
CA ILE A 212 -2.55 -5.62 -4.79
C ILE A 212 -2.58 -4.26 -5.50
N ALA A 213 -1.82 -3.28 -5.01
CA ALA A 213 -1.71 -1.96 -5.66
C ALA A 213 -1.19 -2.10 -7.11
N ARG A 214 -0.20 -2.97 -7.34
CA ARG A 214 0.30 -3.27 -8.69
C ARG A 214 -0.75 -3.95 -9.56
N ASP A 215 -1.58 -4.85 -9.02
CA ASP A 215 -2.65 -5.50 -9.77
C ASP A 215 -3.73 -4.48 -10.19
N LEU A 216 -4.08 -3.53 -9.32
CA LEU A 216 -4.99 -2.44 -9.65
C LEU A 216 -4.43 -1.56 -10.77
N LEU A 217 -3.15 -1.21 -10.69
CA LEU A 217 -2.48 -0.41 -11.71
C LEU A 217 -2.46 -1.15 -13.06
N ALA A 218 -2.10 -2.44 -13.06
CA ALA A 218 -2.07 -3.24 -14.29
C ALA A 218 -3.42 -3.34 -14.98
N GLU A 219 -4.50 -3.54 -14.21
CA GLU A 219 -5.85 -3.53 -14.77
C GLU A 219 -6.30 -2.14 -15.26
N ALA A 220 -5.86 -1.06 -14.57
CA ALA A 220 -6.10 0.30 -15.04
C ALA A 220 -5.36 0.56 -16.35
N MET A 221 -4.11 0.14 -16.50
CA MET A 221 -3.34 0.26 -17.75
C MET A 221 -4.07 -0.40 -18.91
N LEU A 222 -4.54 -1.64 -18.75
CA LEU A 222 -5.28 -2.33 -19.82
C LEU A 222 -6.55 -1.58 -20.24
N ARG A 223 -7.27 -0.99 -19.30
CA ARG A 223 -8.49 -0.20 -19.60
C ARG A 223 -8.18 1.12 -20.30
N ILE A 224 -7.13 1.79 -19.87
CA ILE A 224 -6.66 3.06 -20.42
C ILE A 224 -6.19 2.86 -21.86
N GLU A 225 -5.38 1.84 -22.12
CA GLU A 225 -4.97 1.47 -23.47
C GLU A 225 -6.17 1.11 -24.39
N ALA A 226 -7.10 0.31 -23.88
CA ALA A 226 -8.31 -0.07 -24.60
C ALA A 226 -9.24 1.12 -24.92
N ALA A 227 -9.14 2.21 -24.16
CA ALA A 227 -9.87 3.47 -24.40
C ALA A 227 -9.15 4.42 -25.38
N GLY A 228 -8.01 4.01 -25.94
CA GLY A 228 -7.27 4.78 -26.94
C GLY A 228 -6.24 5.76 -26.37
N TYR A 229 -5.82 5.58 -25.14
CA TYR A 229 -4.74 6.35 -24.50
C TYR A 229 -3.43 5.54 -24.53
N PRO A 230 -2.51 5.77 -25.48
CA PRO A 230 -1.23 5.05 -25.54
C PRO A 230 -0.37 5.35 -24.33
N ILE A 231 -0.01 4.31 -23.57
CA ILE A 231 0.84 4.46 -22.37
C ILE A 231 2.30 4.60 -22.81
N VAL A 232 2.93 5.71 -22.41
CA VAL A 232 4.35 5.96 -22.68
C VAL A 232 5.23 5.77 -21.45
N LEU A 233 4.64 5.83 -20.24
CA LEU A 233 5.36 5.66 -18.99
C LEU A 233 4.41 5.17 -17.89
N HIS A 234 4.90 4.36 -16.98
CA HIS A 234 4.31 4.16 -15.66
C HIS A 234 5.40 4.18 -14.58
N VAL A 235 5.12 4.81 -13.45
CA VAL A 235 6.06 4.92 -12.33
C VAL A 235 5.28 4.74 -11.03
N HIS A 236 5.68 3.75 -10.20
CA HIS A 236 4.99 3.42 -8.95
C HIS A 236 3.49 3.16 -9.16
N ASP A 237 2.66 4.15 -8.86
CA ASP A 237 1.20 4.16 -8.94
C ASP A 237 0.67 5.15 -9.99
N GLU A 238 1.55 5.72 -10.81
CA GLU A 238 1.26 6.68 -11.88
C GLU A 238 1.26 6.00 -13.25
N ILE A 239 0.33 6.44 -14.11
CA ILE A 239 0.27 6.12 -15.55
C ILE A 239 0.34 7.42 -16.33
N VAL A 240 1.18 7.46 -17.36
CA VAL A 240 1.32 8.61 -18.28
C VAL A 240 1.11 8.13 -19.70
N CYS A 241 0.23 8.82 -20.41
CA CYS A 241 -0.08 8.62 -21.84
C CYS A 241 0.31 9.84 -22.66
N GLU A 242 0.59 9.64 -23.92
CA GLU A 242 0.77 10.71 -24.91
C GLU A 242 -0.37 10.64 -25.91
N VAL A 243 -1.12 11.73 -26.04
CA VAL A 243 -2.33 11.79 -26.87
C VAL A 243 -2.30 13.03 -27.78
N PRO A 244 -2.97 13.01 -28.96
CA PRO A 244 -3.15 14.22 -29.74
C PRO A 244 -3.81 15.34 -28.94
N GLU A 245 -3.45 16.60 -29.20
CA GLU A 245 -4.10 17.73 -28.56
C GLU A 245 -5.62 17.71 -28.83
N GLY A 246 -6.42 17.90 -27.77
CA GLY A 246 -7.86 17.82 -27.80
C GLY A 246 -8.47 16.43 -27.70
N PHE A 247 -7.65 15.37 -27.53
CA PHE A 247 -8.14 14.01 -27.27
C PHE A 247 -8.37 13.78 -25.77
N GLY A 248 -9.57 13.31 -25.43
CA GLY A 248 -9.90 12.88 -24.05
C GLY A 248 -9.93 14.01 -23.02
N SER A 249 -9.94 13.65 -21.75
CA SER A 249 -9.86 14.59 -20.64
C SER A 249 -9.27 13.94 -19.37
N THR A 250 -8.81 14.77 -18.42
CA THR A 250 -8.35 14.32 -17.10
C THR A 250 -9.44 13.61 -16.32
N GLU A 251 -10.71 14.04 -16.44
CA GLU A 251 -11.86 13.43 -15.77
C GLU A 251 -12.16 12.05 -16.34
N GLU A 252 -12.07 11.87 -17.65
CA GLU A 252 -12.22 10.57 -18.28
C GLU A 252 -11.08 9.63 -17.86
N PHE A 253 -9.86 10.13 -17.86
CA PHE A 253 -8.68 9.37 -17.47
C PHE A 253 -8.76 8.90 -16.03
N ILE A 254 -9.18 9.77 -15.08
CA ILE A 254 -9.46 9.40 -13.69
C ILE A 254 -10.53 8.31 -13.63
N ARG A 255 -11.67 8.44 -14.34
CA ARG A 255 -12.73 7.42 -14.34
C ARG A 255 -12.23 6.05 -14.79
N LEU A 256 -11.38 6.01 -15.83
CA LEU A 256 -10.75 4.77 -16.30
C LEU A 256 -9.81 4.19 -15.25
N MET A 257 -9.02 5.04 -14.59
CA MET A 257 -8.03 4.61 -13.59
C MET A 257 -8.67 4.04 -12.33
N ILE A 258 -9.70 4.73 -11.78
CA ILE A 258 -10.32 4.34 -10.50
C ILE A 258 -11.42 3.28 -10.62
N ARG A 259 -11.74 2.80 -11.84
CA ARG A 259 -12.74 1.75 -12.03
C ARG A 259 -12.34 0.50 -11.27
N LYS A 260 -13.19 0.09 -10.34
CA LYS A 260 -12.92 -1.05 -9.47
C LYS A 260 -13.07 -2.38 -10.21
N PRO A 261 -12.09 -3.29 -10.11
CA PRO A 261 -12.27 -4.67 -10.57
C PRO A 261 -13.22 -5.44 -9.65
N ALA A 262 -13.78 -6.54 -10.15
CA ALA A 262 -14.76 -7.35 -9.43
C ALA A 262 -14.24 -7.91 -8.07
N TRP A 263 -12.93 -8.07 -7.97
CA TRP A 263 -12.29 -8.57 -6.73
C TRP A 263 -11.99 -7.48 -5.69
N ALA A 264 -12.21 -6.18 -6.01
CA ALA A 264 -11.91 -5.04 -5.13
C ALA A 264 -13.07 -4.03 -5.03
N LEU A 265 -14.32 -4.46 -5.15
CA LEU A 265 -15.50 -3.55 -5.16
C LEU A 265 -15.61 -2.70 -3.90
N GLU A 266 -15.24 -3.26 -2.73
CA GLU A 266 -15.32 -2.58 -1.44
C GLU A 266 -14.13 -1.64 -1.15
N LEU A 267 -13.05 -1.71 -1.95
CA LEU A 267 -11.88 -0.85 -1.79
C LEU A 267 -12.20 0.57 -2.27
N PRO A 268 -12.08 1.61 -1.44
CA PRO A 268 -12.14 2.99 -1.92
C PRO A 268 -10.87 3.29 -2.74
N ILE A 269 -11.04 3.72 -3.99
CA ILE A 269 -9.94 4.09 -4.90
C ILE A 269 -10.19 5.50 -5.40
N ALA A 270 -9.17 6.34 -5.32
CA ALA A 270 -9.17 7.67 -5.90
C ALA A 270 -7.86 7.92 -6.64
N ALA A 271 -7.87 8.87 -7.56
CA ALA A 271 -6.69 9.30 -8.32
C ALA A 271 -6.75 10.80 -8.57
N SER A 272 -5.58 11.39 -8.76
CA SER A 272 -5.42 12.76 -9.26
C SER A 272 -4.80 12.72 -10.64
N ALA A 273 -5.23 13.62 -11.54
CA ALA A 273 -4.71 13.70 -12.90
C ALA A 273 -4.18 15.08 -13.23
N TRP A 274 -3.29 15.09 -14.21
CA TRP A 274 -2.72 16.29 -14.80
C TRP A 274 -2.61 16.13 -16.32
N SER A 275 -2.50 17.26 -17.05
CA SER A 275 -2.16 17.25 -18.47
C SER A 275 -1.22 18.41 -18.77
N GLY A 276 -0.38 18.25 -19.79
CA GLY A 276 0.55 19.30 -20.21
C GLY A 276 1.57 18.82 -21.24
N PRO A 277 2.35 19.76 -21.80
CA PRO A 277 3.31 19.47 -22.88
C PRO A 277 4.55 18.71 -22.38
N ARG A 278 4.73 18.58 -21.08
CA ARG A 278 5.89 17.88 -20.47
C ARG A 278 5.50 17.17 -19.19
N TYR A 279 6.24 16.11 -18.88
CA TYR A 279 6.11 15.42 -17.61
C TYR A 279 6.49 16.37 -16.45
N CYS A 280 5.54 16.58 -15.57
CA CYS A 280 5.71 17.41 -14.39
C CYS A 280 5.02 16.67 -13.25
N LYS A 281 5.83 16.08 -12.35
CA LYS A 281 5.27 15.53 -11.13
C LYS A 281 4.85 16.69 -10.24
N GLY A 282 3.54 16.77 -9.93
CA GLY A 282 2.98 17.78 -9.04
C GLY A 282 3.47 17.66 -7.59
#